data_2c69336bc9fa0bf6be4ccda74aa985a2
#
_entry.id   2c69336bc9fa0bf6be4ccda74aa985a2
#
_cell.length_a   1.000
_cell.length_b   1.000
_cell.length_c   1.000
_cell.angle_alpha   90.00
_cell.angle_beta   90.00
_cell.angle_gamma   90.00
#
_symmetry.space_group_name_H-M   'P 1'
#
loop_
_entity.id
_entity.type
_entity.pdbx_description
1 polymer ?
#
loop_
_entity_poly.entity_id
_entity_poly.type
_entity_poly.pdbx_seq_one_letter_code
_entity_poly.pdbx_strand_id
1 'polypeptide(L)'
;RPLIFNNNDRPGIMLSSAVKKYSEFYGVACGSKNVFFTNNDSAYESAMSLYNKGVNVEAIIDIREQSESKIVKKVKEAGIKIYWSHSIVDTTGYKRLNSVSIMKLSNDGTSVTGSKISISCDCLGVAGGWTPAVHLYTQSGSKLKFDEEKKVFLPNQNTSEQISVGSCGGDFKIDEIIKNLNQKLKDTLDIKETDLDNIKVEIDQENSKRNIWLLPSDKPLGKTKPFVDYQNDATAKDIKLALREGFRS
;
A
#
# COMPACT_ATOMS: atom_id res chain seq x y z
N ARG A 1 0.80 3.27 2.70
CA ARG A 1 -0.56 3.52 3.23
C ARG A 1 -1.35 2.21 3.33
N PRO A 2 -2.34 2.08 4.23
CA PRO A 2 -3.18 0.89 4.33
C PRO A 2 -4.24 0.84 3.22
N LEU A 3 -4.79 -0.37 3.00
CA LEU A 3 -6.09 -0.57 2.38
C LEU A 3 -7.17 -0.56 3.48
N ILE A 4 -8.35 -0.03 3.16
CA ILE A 4 -9.43 0.22 4.12
C ILE A 4 -10.55 -0.78 3.86
N PHE A 5 -10.89 -1.58 4.86
CA PHE A 5 -11.89 -2.64 4.81
C PHE A 5 -12.59 -2.79 6.16
N ASN A 6 -13.65 -3.58 6.22
CA ASN A 6 -14.43 -3.75 7.45
C ASN A 6 -13.62 -4.37 8.59
N ASN A 7 -13.72 -3.78 9.80
CA ASN A 7 -13.01 -4.22 11.01
C ASN A 7 -11.48 -4.31 10.82
N ASN A 8 -10.90 -3.31 10.18
CA ASN A 8 -9.46 -3.23 9.89
C ASN A 8 -8.61 -2.72 11.07
N ASP A 9 -9.22 -2.53 12.23
CA ASP A 9 -8.60 -2.06 13.47
C ASP A 9 -8.20 -3.17 14.46
N ARG A 10 -8.42 -4.44 14.10
CA ARG A 10 -8.10 -5.55 15.00
C ARG A 10 -6.61 -5.69 15.27
N PRO A 11 -6.20 -5.97 16.54
CA PRO A 11 -4.82 -6.32 16.85
C PRO A 11 -4.34 -7.52 16.02
N GLY A 12 -3.18 -7.38 15.38
CA GLY A 12 -2.63 -8.33 14.40
C GLY A 12 -2.77 -7.85 12.96
N ILE A 13 -3.53 -6.75 12.71
CA ILE A 13 -3.56 -6.07 11.42
C ILE A 13 -2.56 -4.92 11.45
N MET A 14 -1.62 -4.90 10.53
CA MET A 14 -0.55 -3.89 10.48
C MET A 14 -0.02 -3.69 9.06
N LEU A 15 0.77 -2.67 8.82
CA LEU A 15 1.39 -2.49 7.51
C LEU A 15 2.35 -3.64 7.17
N SER A 16 2.35 -4.10 5.93
CA SER A 16 3.25 -5.16 5.46
C SER A 16 4.72 -4.79 5.66
N SER A 17 5.08 -3.53 5.46
CA SER A 17 6.42 -3.01 5.72
C SER A 17 6.80 -3.07 7.21
N ALA A 18 5.84 -2.91 8.12
CA ALA A 18 6.09 -3.08 9.55
C ALA A 18 6.31 -4.56 9.91
N VAL A 19 5.49 -5.47 9.35
CA VAL A 19 5.70 -6.93 9.51
C VAL A 19 7.11 -7.33 9.05
N LYS A 20 7.52 -6.86 7.87
CA LYS A 20 8.88 -7.08 7.33
C LYS A 20 9.94 -6.53 8.28
N LYS A 21 9.80 -5.27 8.74
CA LYS A 21 10.75 -4.63 9.65
C LYS A 21 10.90 -5.37 10.98
N TYR A 22 9.80 -5.83 11.59
CA TYR A 22 9.87 -6.63 12.81
C TYR A 22 10.65 -7.92 12.59
N SER A 23 10.43 -8.60 11.48
CA SER A 23 11.15 -9.83 11.13
C SER A 23 12.62 -9.59 10.78
N GLU A 24 12.93 -8.57 9.98
CA GLU A 24 14.29 -8.35 9.48
C GLU A 24 15.19 -7.68 10.51
N PHE A 25 14.68 -6.66 11.19
CA PHE A 25 15.48 -5.82 12.07
C PHE A 25 15.46 -6.28 13.53
N TYR A 26 14.29 -6.75 13.99
CA TYR A 26 14.14 -7.15 15.40
C TYR A 26 14.12 -8.67 15.62
N GLY A 27 14.11 -9.48 14.57
CA GLY A 27 14.06 -10.94 14.67
C GLY A 27 12.75 -11.49 15.26
N VAL A 28 11.66 -10.70 15.15
CA VAL A 28 10.35 -11.03 15.74
C VAL A 28 9.36 -11.41 14.65
N ALA A 29 8.71 -12.56 14.77
CA ALA A 29 7.56 -12.96 13.98
C ALA A 29 6.28 -12.34 14.58
N CYS A 30 5.58 -11.51 13.80
CA CYS A 30 4.35 -10.82 14.25
C CYS A 30 3.17 -11.79 14.43
N GLY A 31 3.21 -12.95 13.78
CA GLY A 31 2.21 -14.00 13.89
C GLY A 31 2.76 -15.34 13.45
N SER A 32 2.03 -16.42 13.78
CA SER A 32 2.33 -17.78 13.37
C SER A 32 1.71 -18.15 12.02
N LYS A 33 0.63 -17.43 11.62
CA LYS A 33 -0.10 -17.59 10.36
C LYS A 33 -0.27 -16.21 9.72
N ASN A 34 0.63 -15.89 8.79
CA ASN A 34 0.67 -14.59 8.19
C ASN A 34 -0.08 -14.59 6.85
N VAL A 35 -0.92 -13.57 6.65
CA VAL A 35 -1.58 -13.28 5.38
C VAL A 35 -1.20 -11.86 4.96
N PHE A 36 -1.02 -11.62 3.66
CA PHE A 36 -0.77 -10.29 3.12
C PHE A 36 -1.92 -9.85 2.25
N PHE A 37 -2.26 -8.54 2.33
CA PHE A 37 -3.31 -7.93 1.54
C PHE A 37 -2.79 -6.69 0.83
N THR A 38 -2.94 -6.63 -0.50
CA THR A 38 -2.23 -5.63 -1.30
C THR A 38 -2.95 -5.20 -2.57
N ASN A 39 -2.49 -4.07 -3.12
CA ASN A 39 -2.74 -3.58 -4.47
C ASN A 39 -1.45 -3.32 -5.26
N ASN A 40 -0.29 -3.76 -4.75
CA ASN A 40 1.03 -3.50 -5.33
C ASN A 40 2.04 -4.60 -4.94
N ASP A 41 3.24 -4.55 -5.51
CA ASP A 41 4.24 -5.61 -5.35
C ASP A 41 5.01 -5.57 -4.01
N SER A 42 4.96 -4.49 -3.25
CA SER A 42 5.73 -4.38 -1.99
C SER A 42 5.34 -5.39 -0.90
N ALA A 43 4.09 -5.89 -0.92
CA ALA A 43 3.66 -6.94 -0.01
C ALA A 43 4.26 -8.30 -0.35
N TYR A 44 4.52 -8.57 -1.63
CA TYR A 44 5.18 -9.80 -2.09
C TYR A 44 6.62 -9.86 -1.59
N GLU A 45 7.35 -8.73 -1.59
CA GLU A 45 8.68 -8.66 -0.98
C GLU A 45 8.63 -8.96 0.52
N SER A 46 7.63 -8.42 1.22
CA SER A 46 7.43 -8.66 2.65
C SER A 46 7.12 -10.13 2.93
N ALA A 47 6.25 -10.75 2.12
CA ALA A 47 5.90 -12.16 2.21
C ALA A 47 7.11 -13.07 1.98
N MET A 48 7.91 -12.78 0.92
CA MET A 48 9.12 -13.54 0.63
C MET A 48 10.19 -13.39 1.71
N SER A 49 10.32 -12.20 2.30
CA SER A 49 11.24 -11.99 3.43
C SER A 49 10.89 -12.88 4.63
N LEU A 50 9.60 -12.99 4.97
CA LEU A 50 9.15 -13.89 6.04
C LEU A 50 9.36 -15.35 5.66
N TYR A 51 8.95 -15.75 4.46
CA TYR A 51 9.09 -17.13 3.96
C TYR A 51 10.54 -17.62 4.00
N ASN A 52 11.48 -16.79 3.55
CA ASN A 52 12.91 -17.13 3.55
C ASN A 52 13.50 -17.30 4.96
N LYS A 53 12.82 -16.80 5.98
CA LYS A 53 13.18 -16.98 7.41
C LYS A 53 12.41 -18.12 8.08
N GLY A 54 11.67 -18.92 7.31
CA GLY A 54 10.88 -20.03 7.83
C GLY A 54 9.61 -19.62 8.57
N VAL A 55 9.20 -18.35 8.43
CA VAL A 55 7.92 -17.87 9.00
C VAL A 55 6.79 -18.20 8.02
N ASN A 56 5.73 -18.84 8.52
CA ASN A 56 4.63 -19.29 7.68
C ASN A 56 3.85 -18.13 7.05
N VAL A 57 3.66 -18.20 5.72
CA VAL A 57 2.82 -17.29 4.92
C VAL A 57 1.70 -18.11 4.29
N GLU A 58 0.48 -17.98 4.80
CA GLU A 58 -0.68 -18.74 4.35
C GLU A 58 -1.17 -18.33 2.97
N ALA A 59 -1.19 -17.01 2.69
CA ALA A 59 -1.67 -16.50 1.42
C ALA A 59 -1.31 -15.02 1.21
N ILE A 60 -1.35 -14.61 -0.06
CA ILE A 60 -1.42 -13.20 -0.48
C ILE A 60 -2.78 -12.97 -1.14
N ILE A 61 -3.47 -11.91 -0.71
CA ILE A 61 -4.74 -11.45 -1.28
C ILE A 61 -4.41 -10.18 -2.06
N ASP A 62 -4.66 -10.20 -3.36
CA ASP A 62 -4.36 -9.07 -4.24
C ASP A 62 -5.63 -8.61 -4.93
N ILE A 63 -5.91 -7.30 -4.85
CA ILE A 63 -7.07 -6.72 -5.51
C ILE A 63 -6.89 -6.58 -7.02
N ARG A 64 -5.67 -6.68 -7.53
CA ARG A 64 -5.36 -6.66 -8.97
C ARG A 64 -5.78 -7.97 -9.64
N GLU A 65 -5.95 -7.94 -10.95
CA GLU A 65 -6.31 -9.13 -11.72
C GLU A 65 -5.13 -10.10 -11.82
N GLN A 66 -3.94 -9.55 -12.05
CA GLN A 66 -2.68 -10.31 -12.07
C GLN A 66 -1.48 -9.36 -12.03
N SER A 67 -0.30 -9.89 -11.77
CA SER A 67 0.99 -9.25 -11.97
C SER A 67 2.02 -10.30 -12.39
N GLU A 68 2.97 -9.92 -13.23
CA GLU A 68 4.02 -10.79 -13.79
C GLU A 68 5.43 -10.31 -13.42
N SER A 69 5.54 -9.47 -12.38
CA SER A 69 6.84 -9.00 -11.90
C SER A 69 7.72 -10.14 -11.38
N LYS A 70 9.03 -9.92 -11.33
CA LYS A 70 10.00 -10.90 -10.84
C LYS A 70 9.68 -11.41 -9.43
N ILE A 71 9.23 -10.51 -8.54
CA ILE A 71 8.89 -10.89 -7.17
C ILE A 71 7.64 -11.77 -7.09
N VAL A 72 6.63 -11.51 -7.93
CA VAL A 72 5.43 -12.33 -8.00
C VAL A 72 5.74 -13.74 -8.51
N LYS A 73 6.65 -13.87 -9.51
CA LYS A 73 7.12 -15.18 -9.99
C LYS A 73 7.80 -15.97 -8.88
N LYS A 74 8.69 -15.34 -8.10
CA LYS A 74 9.33 -15.97 -6.94
C LYS A 74 8.32 -16.47 -5.89
N VAL A 75 7.28 -15.70 -5.62
CA VAL A 75 6.22 -16.08 -4.69
C VAL A 75 5.43 -17.30 -5.21
N LYS A 76 5.13 -17.35 -6.52
CA LYS A 76 4.49 -18.51 -7.17
C LYS A 76 5.38 -19.76 -7.08
N GLU A 77 6.67 -19.62 -7.36
CA GLU A 77 7.67 -20.70 -7.26
C GLU A 77 7.83 -21.24 -5.82
N ALA A 78 7.72 -20.35 -4.81
CA ALA A 78 7.72 -20.72 -3.40
C ALA A 78 6.44 -21.46 -2.96
N GLY A 79 5.43 -21.58 -3.83
CA GLY A 79 4.17 -22.28 -3.53
C GLY A 79 3.21 -21.48 -2.64
N ILE A 80 3.45 -20.19 -2.40
CA ILE A 80 2.57 -19.33 -1.61
C ILE A 80 1.31 -19.06 -2.41
N LYS A 81 0.14 -19.31 -1.81
CA LYS A 81 -1.15 -19.13 -2.46
C LYS A 81 -1.47 -17.66 -2.70
N ILE A 82 -1.89 -17.31 -3.92
CA ILE A 82 -2.29 -15.96 -4.30
C ILE A 82 -3.76 -15.95 -4.69
N TYR A 83 -4.54 -15.06 -4.09
CA TYR A 83 -5.93 -14.80 -4.43
C TYR A 83 -6.02 -13.50 -5.22
N TRP A 84 -6.04 -13.61 -6.54
CA TRP A 84 -6.17 -12.48 -7.47
C TRP A 84 -7.60 -11.96 -7.53
N SER A 85 -7.77 -10.65 -7.71
CA SER A 85 -9.07 -9.97 -7.75
C SER A 85 -9.93 -10.27 -6.52
N HIS A 86 -9.35 -10.34 -5.33
CA HIS A 86 -10.08 -10.54 -4.08
C HIS A 86 -9.92 -9.36 -3.13
N SER A 87 -10.99 -9.09 -2.39
CA SER A 87 -11.04 -8.11 -1.31
C SER A 87 -11.30 -8.78 0.02
N ILE A 88 -10.76 -8.22 1.09
CA ILE A 88 -11.18 -8.57 2.45
C ILE A 88 -12.51 -7.87 2.71
N VAL A 89 -13.54 -8.66 3.03
CA VAL A 89 -14.89 -8.18 3.34
C VAL A 89 -15.17 -8.14 4.84
N ASP A 90 -14.46 -8.95 5.62
CA ASP A 90 -14.58 -8.98 7.08
C ASP A 90 -13.36 -9.62 7.74
N THR A 91 -13.20 -9.36 9.05
CA THR A 91 -12.20 -10.01 9.89
C THR A 91 -12.85 -10.57 11.14
N THR A 92 -12.29 -11.63 11.72
CA THR A 92 -12.78 -12.21 12.97
C THR A 92 -11.70 -12.23 14.04
N GLY A 93 -12.13 -12.26 15.30
CA GLY A 93 -11.26 -12.32 16.47
C GLY A 93 -11.79 -11.40 17.59
N TYR A 94 -11.39 -11.68 18.83
CA TYR A 94 -11.78 -10.86 20.00
C TYR A 94 -10.60 -10.00 20.46
N LYS A 95 -9.57 -10.61 21.06
CA LYS A 95 -8.37 -9.90 21.54
C LYS A 95 -7.33 -9.70 20.42
N ARG A 96 -7.37 -10.51 19.40
CA ARG A 96 -6.50 -10.48 18.23
C ARG A 96 -7.21 -11.09 17.02
N LEU A 97 -6.62 -10.87 15.85
CA LEU A 97 -7.07 -11.46 14.61
C LEU A 97 -7.03 -13.00 14.65
N ASN A 98 -8.08 -13.67 14.19
CA ASN A 98 -8.16 -15.13 14.04
C ASN A 98 -8.35 -15.57 12.58
N SER A 99 -9.04 -14.77 11.79
CA SER A 99 -9.21 -15.04 10.36
C SER A 99 -9.61 -13.78 9.58
N VAL A 100 -9.40 -13.84 8.27
CA VAL A 100 -9.95 -12.89 7.31
C VAL A 100 -10.94 -13.58 6.40
N SER A 101 -12.00 -12.87 6.03
CA SER A 101 -12.97 -13.32 5.03
C SER A 101 -12.77 -12.55 3.74
N ILE A 102 -12.61 -13.26 2.64
CA ILE A 102 -12.38 -12.67 1.32
C ILE A 102 -13.51 -13.01 0.35
N MET A 103 -13.74 -12.13 -0.61
CA MET A 103 -14.64 -12.35 -1.75
C MET A 103 -14.03 -11.78 -3.02
N LYS A 104 -14.44 -12.32 -4.16
CA LYS A 104 -13.97 -11.83 -5.46
C LYS A 104 -14.52 -10.43 -5.74
N LEU A 105 -13.64 -9.53 -6.19
CA LEU A 105 -14.01 -8.20 -6.65
C LEU A 105 -14.67 -8.28 -8.03
N SER A 106 -15.68 -7.44 -8.25
CA SER A 106 -16.20 -7.17 -9.59
C SER A 106 -15.12 -6.55 -10.50
N ASN A 107 -15.30 -6.62 -11.80
CA ASN A 107 -14.31 -6.09 -12.76
C ASN A 107 -14.09 -4.58 -12.59
N ASP A 108 -15.14 -3.84 -12.26
CA ASP A 108 -15.10 -2.40 -11.96
C ASP A 108 -14.57 -2.09 -10.55
N GLY A 109 -14.44 -3.09 -9.67
CA GLY A 109 -13.95 -2.94 -8.30
C GLY A 109 -14.92 -2.27 -7.32
N THR A 110 -16.17 -2.05 -7.71
CA THR A 110 -17.16 -1.33 -6.89
C THR A 110 -17.97 -2.25 -5.97
N SER A 111 -17.95 -3.54 -6.21
CA SER A 111 -18.69 -4.56 -5.46
C SER A 111 -17.89 -5.85 -5.29
N VAL A 112 -18.39 -6.75 -4.45
CA VAL A 112 -17.87 -8.10 -4.29
C VAL A 112 -18.89 -9.12 -4.75
N THR A 113 -18.41 -10.26 -5.28
CA THR A 113 -19.23 -11.32 -5.86
C THR A 113 -18.76 -12.71 -5.41
N GLY A 114 -19.59 -13.71 -5.62
CA GLY A 114 -19.26 -15.11 -5.31
C GLY A 114 -19.40 -15.47 -3.84
N SER A 115 -18.86 -16.61 -3.46
CA SER A 115 -18.90 -17.13 -2.10
C SER A 115 -17.76 -16.53 -1.24
N LYS A 116 -18.05 -16.38 0.04
CA LYS A 116 -17.07 -15.95 1.05
C LYS A 116 -16.10 -17.09 1.35
N ILE A 117 -14.81 -16.80 1.30
CA ILE A 117 -13.73 -17.72 1.69
C ILE A 117 -13.12 -17.21 2.98
N SER A 118 -12.97 -18.07 3.98
CA SER A 118 -12.30 -17.76 5.24
C SER A 118 -10.88 -18.30 5.25
N ILE A 119 -9.91 -17.45 5.64
CA ILE A 119 -8.49 -17.81 5.77
C ILE A 119 -8.09 -17.56 7.21
N SER A 120 -7.64 -18.63 7.91
CA SER A 120 -7.13 -18.53 9.28
C SER A 120 -5.81 -17.77 9.29
N CYS A 121 -5.70 -16.72 10.09
CA CYS A 121 -4.47 -15.95 10.28
C CYS A 121 -4.50 -15.19 11.60
N ASP A 122 -3.33 -14.97 12.19
CA ASP A 122 -3.14 -14.17 13.40
C ASP A 122 -2.30 -12.92 13.15
N CYS A 123 -1.80 -12.75 11.92
CA CYS A 123 -1.17 -11.53 11.43
C CYS A 123 -1.62 -11.24 10.00
N LEU A 124 -2.06 -10.01 9.74
CA LEU A 124 -2.42 -9.50 8.42
C LEU A 124 -1.54 -8.30 8.06
N GLY A 125 -0.63 -8.50 7.11
CA GLY A 125 0.20 -7.43 6.56
C GLY A 125 -0.52 -6.70 5.43
N VAL A 126 -0.80 -5.42 5.57
CA VAL A 126 -1.56 -4.62 4.58
C VAL A 126 -0.64 -3.68 3.83
N ALA A 127 -0.74 -3.63 2.50
CA ALA A 127 -0.01 -2.70 1.64
C ALA A 127 -0.93 -2.05 0.61
N GLY A 128 -1.19 -0.76 0.75
CA GLY A 128 -2.00 0.06 -0.18
C GLY A 128 -1.16 1.06 -0.98
N GLY A 129 0.12 0.79 -1.17
CA GLY A 129 1.06 1.67 -1.86
C GLY A 129 1.71 2.71 -0.95
N TRP A 130 2.34 3.70 -1.57
CA TRP A 130 3.17 4.70 -0.92
C TRP A 130 2.51 6.07 -0.91
N THR A 131 2.89 6.90 0.05
CA THR A 131 2.47 8.30 0.13
C THR A 131 3.73 9.16 0.25
N PRO A 132 3.85 10.24 -0.52
CA PRO A 132 4.97 11.15 -0.42
C PRO A 132 5.12 11.74 0.99
N ALA A 133 6.35 11.79 1.50
CA ALA A 133 6.65 12.42 2.78
C ALA A 133 6.85 13.94 2.58
N VAL A 134 5.76 14.68 2.47
CA VAL A 134 5.77 16.11 2.11
C VAL A 134 5.81 17.06 3.31
N HIS A 135 6.08 16.55 4.51
CA HIS A 135 6.02 17.35 5.74
C HIS A 135 6.99 18.53 5.74
N LEU A 136 8.25 18.31 5.36
CA LEU A 136 9.26 19.39 5.30
C LEU A 136 8.90 20.44 4.24
N TYR A 137 8.35 20.00 3.12
CA TYR A 137 7.88 20.89 2.07
C TYR A 137 6.74 21.80 2.54
N THR A 138 5.77 21.25 3.27
CA THR A 138 4.65 22.06 3.79
C THR A 138 5.06 22.98 4.92
N GLN A 139 6.05 22.61 5.75
CA GLN A 139 6.59 23.47 6.81
C GLN A 139 7.31 24.70 6.28
N SER A 140 7.83 24.66 5.07
CA SER A 140 8.38 25.87 4.41
C SER A 140 7.30 26.87 3.94
N GLY A 141 6.03 26.61 4.24
CA GLY A 141 4.90 27.46 3.81
C GLY A 141 4.40 27.17 2.38
N SER A 142 4.98 26.18 1.72
CA SER A 142 4.63 25.81 0.36
C SER A 142 3.36 24.94 0.30
N LYS A 143 2.59 25.08 -0.77
CA LYS A 143 1.29 24.41 -0.95
C LYS A 143 1.44 23.09 -1.70
N LEU A 144 0.61 22.12 -1.34
CA LEU A 144 0.49 20.85 -2.04
C LEU A 144 -0.56 20.96 -3.16
N LYS A 145 -0.40 20.11 -4.16
CA LYS A 145 -1.38 19.85 -5.21
C LYS A 145 -1.71 18.35 -5.21
N PHE A 146 -2.98 18.01 -5.40
CA PHE A 146 -3.39 16.62 -5.55
C PHE A 146 -3.13 16.16 -6.99
N ASP A 147 -2.45 15.03 -7.13
CA ASP A 147 -2.19 14.36 -8.41
C ASP A 147 -3.25 13.27 -8.62
N GLU A 148 -4.08 13.47 -9.66
CA GLU A 148 -5.21 12.57 -9.95
C GLU A 148 -4.78 11.20 -10.49
N GLU A 149 -3.64 11.10 -11.15
CA GLU A 149 -3.13 9.84 -11.67
C GLU A 149 -2.50 9.00 -10.56
N LYS A 150 -1.62 9.61 -9.77
CA LYS A 150 -0.93 8.94 -8.65
C LYS A 150 -1.82 8.85 -7.40
N LYS A 151 -2.92 9.62 -7.34
CA LYS A 151 -3.83 9.71 -6.18
C LYS A 151 -3.10 10.04 -4.87
N VAL A 152 -2.19 11.00 -4.94
CA VAL A 152 -1.38 11.49 -3.81
C VAL A 152 -1.25 13.01 -3.84
N PHE A 153 -0.92 13.60 -2.70
CA PHE A 153 -0.52 14.99 -2.64
C PHE A 153 0.97 15.14 -2.96
N LEU A 154 1.29 16.04 -3.88
CA LEU A 154 2.65 16.34 -4.31
C LEU A 154 2.99 17.81 -4.04
N PRO A 155 4.29 18.15 -3.95
CA PRO A 155 4.76 19.53 -4.02
C PRO A 155 4.20 20.23 -5.25
N ASN A 156 3.59 21.41 -5.07
CA ASN A 156 2.97 22.13 -6.20
C ASN A 156 4.01 22.79 -7.11
N GLN A 157 5.07 23.33 -6.50
CA GLN A 157 6.16 24.02 -7.22
C GLN A 157 7.48 23.77 -6.51
N ASN A 158 8.58 23.68 -7.28
CA ASN A 158 9.93 23.81 -6.75
C ASN A 158 10.28 25.30 -6.71
N THR A 159 10.90 25.74 -5.62
CA THR A 159 11.49 27.09 -5.53
C THR A 159 13.01 26.97 -5.69
N SER A 160 13.70 28.09 -5.91
CA SER A 160 15.18 28.11 -5.92
C SER A 160 15.80 27.65 -4.60
N GLU A 161 15.03 27.73 -3.52
CA GLU A 161 15.49 27.41 -2.16
C GLU A 161 15.12 25.99 -1.73
N GLN A 162 14.12 25.36 -2.40
CA GLN A 162 13.63 24.05 -2.06
C GLN A 162 13.24 23.22 -3.28
N ILE A 163 13.88 22.08 -3.42
CA ILE A 163 13.63 21.10 -4.47
C ILE A 163 13.28 19.76 -3.82
N SER A 164 12.13 19.21 -4.19
CA SER A 164 11.71 17.87 -3.75
C SER A 164 12.06 16.83 -4.80
N VAL A 165 12.75 15.76 -4.39
CA VAL A 165 13.18 14.66 -5.26
C VAL A 165 12.85 13.30 -4.64
N GLY A 166 12.80 12.26 -5.46
CA GLY A 166 12.48 10.92 -5.01
C GLY A 166 11.03 10.80 -4.51
N SER A 167 10.80 9.97 -3.50
CA SER A 167 9.44 9.69 -3.02
C SER A 167 8.68 10.92 -2.49
N CYS A 168 9.38 11.91 -1.94
CA CYS A 168 8.74 13.17 -1.54
C CYS A 168 8.34 14.04 -2.75
N GLY A 169 8.98 13.86 -3.91
CA GLY A 169 8.60 14.45 -5.19
C GLY A 169 7.57 13.63 -5.97
N GLY A 170 7.19 12.44 -5.46
CA GLY A 170 6.22 11.56 -6.10
C GLY A 170 6.82 10.50 -7.04
N ASP A 171 8.14 10.31 -7.00
CA ASP A 171 8.81 9.27 -7.76
C ASP A 171 9.04 8.07 -6.83
N PHE A 172 8.50 6.90 -7.19
CA PHE A 172 8.56 5.70 -6.35
C PHE A 172 9.42 4.59 -6.95
N LYS A 173 9.85 4.73 -8.21
CA LYS A 173 10.76 3.80 -8.87
C LYS A 173 12.17 4.37 -8.87
N ILE A 174 13.15 3.53 -8.62
CA ILE A 174 14.56 3.95 -8.46
C ILE A 174 15.09 4.59 -9.74
N ASP A 175 14.75 4.07 -10.92
CA ASP A 175 15.12 4.64 -12.20
C ASP A 175 14.55 6.05 -12.42
N GLU A 176 13.27 6.25 -12.10
CA GLU A 176 12.63 7.58 -12.14
C GLU A 176 13.29 8.54 -11.13
N ILE A 177 13.59 8.07 -9.91
CA ILE A 177 14.26 8.86 -8.87
C ILE A 177 15.62 9.34 -9.34
N ILE A 178 16.46 8.42 -9.86
CA ILE A 178 17.81 8.76 -10.32
C ILE A 178 17.77 9.73 -11.50
N LYS A 179 16.90 9.46 -12.48
CA LYS A 179 16.73 10.34 -13.65
C LYS A 179 16.30 11.76 -13.25
N ASN A 180 15.27 11.87 -12.39
CA ASN A 180 14.74 13.15 -11.97
C ASN A 180 15.71 13.90 -11.03
N LEU A 181 16.40 13.19 -10.15
CA LEU A 181 17.47 13.76 -9.33
C LEU A 181 18.59 14.31 -10.20
N ASN A 182 19.08 13.52 -11.18
CA ASN A 182 20.14 13.93 -12.07
C ASN A 182 19.78 15.21 -12.83
N GLN A 183 18.57 15.27 -13.42
CA GLN A 183 18.11 16.44 -14.14
C GLN A 183 18.05 17.68 -13.23
N LYS A 184 17.47 17.53 -12.02
CA LYS A 184 17.37 18.64 -11.08
C LYS A 184 18.71 19.15 -10.56
N LEU A 185 19.69 18.25 -10.36
CA LEU A 185 21.06 18.65 -10.01
C LEU A 185 21.71 19.46 -11.13
N LYS A 186 21.59 19.00 -12.39
CA LYS A 186 22.11 19.72 -13.55
C LYS A 186 21.51 21.12 -13.65
N ASP A 187 20.19 21.21 -13.55
CA ASP A 187 19.48 22.49 -13.65
C ASP A 187 19.80 23.45 -12.50
N THR A 188 20.01 22.94 -11.28
CA THR A 188 20.22 23.76 -10.08
C THR A 188 21.68 24.23 -9.95
N LEU A 189 22.62 23.37 -10.31
CA LEU A 189 24.05 23.63 -10.16
C LEU A 189 24.70 24.12 -11.46
N ASP A 190 23.94 24.23 -12.56
CA ASP A 190 24.42 24.59 -13.89
C ASP A 190 25.61 23.72 -14.34
N ILE A 191 25.50 22.39 -14.10
CA ILE A 191 26.53 21.42 -14.49
C ILE A 191 26.03 20.54 -15.64
N LYS A 192 26.97 20.14 -16.52
CA LYS A 192 26.63 19.36 -17.72
C LYS A 192 26.57 17.86 -17.44
N GLU A 193 27.41 17.37 -16.56
CA GLU A 193 27.56 15.94 -16.27
C GLU A 193 27.55 15.66 -14.78
N THR A 194 27.05 14.51 -14.39
CA THR A 194 27.06 14.01 -13.01
C THR A 194 27.45 12.52 -13.00
N ASP A 195 27.91 12.02 -11.87
CA ASP A 195 28.20 10.60 -11.69
C ASP A 195 26.94 9.73 -11.86
N LEU A 196 25.74 10.33 -11.77
CA LEU A 196 24.45 9.65 -11.94
C LEU A 196 24.14 9.30 -13.41
N ASP A 197 24.82 9.94 -14.40
CA ASP A 197 24.60 9.66 -15.83
C ASP A 197 24.94 8.20 -16.20
N ASN A 198 25.83 7.57 -15.45
CA ASN A 198 26.35 6.22 -15.70
C ASN A 198 25.60 5.13 -14.90
N ILE A 199 24.64 5.48 -14.05
CA ILE A 199 23.91 4.52 -13.23
C ILE A 199 22.87 3.80 -14.07
N LYS A 200 23.04 2.49 -14.24
CA LYS A 200 22.07 1.61 -14.87
C LYS A 200 21.20 0.94 -13.80
N VAL A 201 19.89 1.11 -13.89
CA VAL A 201 18.92 0.48 -12.99
C VAL A 201 18.16 -0.59 -13.74
N GLU A 202 18.09 -1.77 -13.17
CA GLU A 202 17.23 -2.84 -13.69
C GLU A 202 15.79 -2.54 -13.33
N ILE A 203 14.96 -2.31 -14.35
CA ILE A 203 13.54 -1.96 -14.17
C ILE A 203 12.73 -3.24 -14.09
N ASP A 204 12.07 -3.46 -12.95
CA ASP A 204 11.01 -4.46 -12.84
C ASP A 204 9.65 -3.77 -13.07
N GLN A 205 8.94 -4.23 -14.10
CA GLN A 205 7.67 -3.61 -14.47
C GLN A 205 6.53 -4.15 -13.61
N GLU A 206 5.97 -3.31 -12.78
CA GLU A 206 4.69 -3.55 -12.14
C GLU A 206 3.55 -3.33 -13.15
N ASN A 207 2.99 -4.41 -13.68
CA ASN A 207 2.16 -4.39 -14.90
C ASN A 207 0.69 -3.99 -14.70
N SER A 208 0.20 -3.85 -13.48
CA SER A 208 -1.18 -3.41 -13.25
C SER A 208 -1.33 -2.63 -11.96
N LYS A 209 -2.06 -1.52 -12.03
CA LYS A 209 -2.43 -0.74 -10.85
C LYS A 209 -3.95 -0.78 -10.71
N ARG A 210 -4.43 -1.07 -9.52
CA ARG A 210 -5.84 -0.90 -9.17
C ARG A 210 -5.94 0.11 -8.04
N ASN A 211 -6.31 1.34 -8.39
CA ASN A 211 -6.32 2.50 -7.49
C ASN A 211 -7.59 2.53 -6.62
N ILE A 212 -7.79 1.49 -5.81
CA ILE A 212 -8.90 1.38 -4.86
C ILE A 212 -8.29 1.22 -3.47
N TRP A 213 -8.69 2.08 -2.53
CA TRP A 213 -8.23 2.03 -1.13
C TRP A 213 -9.36 1.75 -0.15
N LEU A 214 -10.58 2.23 -0.40
CA LEU A 214 -11.77 1.84 0.33
C LEU A 214 -12.40 0.65 -0.40
N LEU A 215 -12.26 -0.53 0.19
CA LEU A 215 -12.69 -1.78 -0.42
C LEU A 215 -14.19 -2.00 -0.20
N PRO A 216 -14.90 -2.53 -1.21
CA PRO A 216 -16.29 -2.92 -1.06
C PRO A 216 -16.43 -4.12 -0.12
N SER A 217 -17.58 -4.20 0.55
CA SER A 217 -17.96 -5.30 1.43
C SER A 217 -19.27 -5.92 0.93
N ASP A 218 -19.57 -7.13 1.38
CA ASP A 218 -20.88 -7.80 1.23
C ASP A 218 -21.99 -7.13 2.05
N LYS A 219 -21.62 -6.18 2.90
CA LYS A 219 -22.54 -5.39 3.74
C LYS A 219 -22.51 -3.91 3.34
N PRO A 220 -23.62 -3.19 3.44
CA PRO A 220 -23.62 -1.75 3.21
C PRO A 220 -22.74 -1.01 4.21
N LEU A 221 -22.16 0.12 3.79
CA LEU A 221 -21.21 0.91 4.59
C LEU A 221 -21.76 1.27 6.00
N GLY A 222 -23.05 1.49 6.12
CA GLY A 222 -23.70 1.77 7.43
C GLY A 222 -23.66 0.60 8.43
N LYS A 223 -23.39 -0.63 7.98
CA LYS A 223 -23.26 -1.84 8.80
C LYS A 223 -21.83 -2.34 8.92
N THR A 224 -20.84 -1.55 8.47
CA THR A 224 -19.42 -1.87 8.51
C THR A 224 -18.66 -0.81 9.30
N LYS A 225 -17.45 -1.15 9.73
CA LYS A 225 -16.53 -0.24 10.44
C LYS A 225 -15.17 -0.22 9.73
N PRO A 226 -15.05 0.38 8.54
CA PRO A 226 -13.79 0.57 7.86
C PRO A 226 -13.13 1.86 8.38
N PHE A 227 -12.15 1.72 9.27
CA PHE A 227 -11.41 2.86 9.82
C PHE A 227 -10.46 3.46 8.80
N VAL A 228 -10.52 4.77 8.65
CA VAL A 228 -9.63 5.58 7.79
C VAL A 228 -8.53 6.21 8.62
N ASP A 229 -8.87 6.67 9.81
CA ASP A 229 -7.95 7.23 10.80
C ASP A 229 -8.16 6.52 12.14
N TYR A 230 -7.14 5.78 12.57
CA TYR A 230 -7.16 5.05 13.83
C TYR A 230 -6.93 5.97 15.05
N GLN A 231 -6.25 7.10 14.86
CA GLN A 231 -5.95 8.02 15.95
C GLN A 231 -7.19 8.77 16.41
N ASN A 232 -8.05 9.13 15.47
CA ASN A 232 -9.28 9.88 15.73
C ASN A 232 -10.55 9.02 15.62
N ASP A 233 -10.41 7.69 15.53
CA ASP A 233 -11.51 6.73 15.36
C ASP A 233 -12.45 7.05 14.18
N ALA A 234 -11.93 7.73 13.15
CA ALA A 234 -12.74 8.14 12.02
C ALA A 234 -12.91 6.99 11.00
N THR A 235 -14.16 6.66 10.71
CA THR A 235 -14.53 5.66 9.71
C THR A 235 -14.88 6.30 8.37
N ALA A 236 -14.90 5.50 7.31
CA ALA A 236 -15.35 5.96 5.98
C ALA A 236 -16.81 6.44 6.00
N LYS A 237 -17.64 5.97 6.95
CA LYS A 237 -19.01 6.45 7.16
C LYS A 237 -19.02 7.89 7.67
N ASP A 238 -18.14 8.21 8.60
CA ASP A 238 -18.05 9.57 9.18
C ASP A 238 -17.58 10.57 8.15
N ILE A 239 -16.59 10.21 7.33
CA ILE A 239 -16.14 11.02 6.19
C ILE A 239 -17.28 11.24 5.18
N LYS A 240 -18.03 10.18 4.84
CA LYS A 240 -19.17 10.30 3.93
C LYS A 240 -20.27 11.21 4.50
N LEU A 241 -20.50 11.17 5.80
CA LEU A 241 -21.45 12.06 6.50
C LEU A 241 -20.96 13.50 6.42
N ALA A 242 -19.71 13.77 6.78
CA ALA A 242 -19.11 15.11 6.71
C ALA A 242 -19.20 15.72 5.30
N LEU A 243 -18.87 14.93 4.26
CA LEU A 243 -19.01 15.37 2.88
C LEU A 243 -20.45 15.74 2.50
N ARG A 244 -21.44 14.96 2.96
CA ARG A 244 -22.86 15.26 2.72
C ARG A 244 -23.31 16.54 3.43
N GLU A 245 -22.74 16.86 4.58
CA GLU A 245 -23.01 18.07 5.35
C GLU A 245 -22.22 19.29 4.84
N GLY A 246 -21.42 19.14 3.80
CA GLY A 246 -20.71 20.22 3.11
C GLY A 246 -19.30 20.51 3.63
N PHE A 247 -18.78 19.73 4.56
CA PHE A 247 -17.37 19.86 4.96
C PHE A 247 -16.42 19.51 3.82
N ARG A 248 -15.38 20.31 3.62
CA ARG A 248 -14.42 20.17 2.51
C ARG A 248 -12.96 20.04 2.97
N SER A 249 -12.70 20.26 4.23
CA SER A 249 -11.37 20.18 4.86
C SER A 249 -11.51 19.66 6.29
#